data_8309a93a6b8fa3f33013b963279bc7f4
#
_entry.id   8309a93a6b8fa3f33013b963279bc7f4
#
_cell.length_a   1.000
_cell.length_b   1.000
_cell.length_c   1.000
_cell.angle_alpha   90.00
_cell.angle_beta   90.00
_cell.angle_gamma   90.00
#
_symmetry.space_group_name_H-M   'P 1'
#
loop_
_entity.id
_entity.type
_entity.pdbx_description
1 polymer ?
#
loop_
_entity_poly.entity_id
_entity_poly.type
_entity_poly.pdbx_seq_one_letter_code
_entity_poly.pdbx_strand_id
1 'polypeptide(L)'
;MNLLEHFVGGKLISGSSDRKSKIFNPATGEQESEVRLASKTDLDQAVEVAKKAFETWSLKPSLVRARVMFKFKELIEKNTDELTKLIVSEHGKVYEDAKGSLTRGLEVVEFACGIPHLLKGEFSENVGTNVDSWSMRQPLGVVAGITPFNFPAMVPMWMFPIAIACGNTFILKPSEKDPSCPLRLAELLTEAGLPDGVFNVVNGDKESVDAILTNKDVKAVSFVGSTPIAKYIYENSAKNEKRVQALGGAKNHLVVMPDCDLDGAVNGLMGAAYGSAGERCMAQSVAVAVGDIGDKLVARLSKKAEALKVGPGMDKTSEMGPLVTKEHLEKVKGYVDLGVEEGAKLIVDGRNIKLQGYENGFFIGGCLFDHVQKDMRIYKEEIFGPVLSVIRVKTFEEATKLINDHEYGNGVSIYTRDGDAARTFASKIQVGMVGINVPIPVPMAFHSFGGWKRSLFGDSAMHGAEGIKFYTKLKTVTSRWPSGIRSNPEFVMPTMK
;
A
#
# COMPACT_ATOMS: atom_id res chain seq x y z
N MET A 1 -8.13 12.18 -28.06
CA MET A 1 -7.46 11.93 -26.78
C MET A 1 -8.56 11.80 -25.73
N ASN A 2 -8.59 10.71 -24.96
CA ASN A 2 -9.64 10.48 -23.94
C ASN A 2 -9.37 11.37 -22.72
N LEU A 3 -10.44 11.95 -22.13
CA LEU A 3 -10.36 12.74 -20.90
C LEU A 3 -11.07 11.97 -19.79
N LEU A 4 -10.30 11.54 -18.78
CA LEU A 4 -10.84 10.86 -17.62
C LEU A 4 -11.43 11.88 -16.64
N GLU A 5 -12.61 11.56 -16.16
CA GLU A 5 -13.39 12.40 -15.26
C GLU A 5 -13.39 11.84 -13.83
N HIS A 6 -14.03 12.53 -12.89
CA HIS A 6 -14.26 12.02 -11.54
C HIS A 6 -15.45 11.05 -11.56
N PHE A 7 -15.48 10.14 -10.58
CA PHE A 7 -16.64 9.26 -10.37
C PHE A 7 -17.27 9.61 -9.01
N VAL A 8 -18.40 10.28 -9.03
CA VAL A 8 -19.08 10.77 -7.82
C VAL A 8 -20.58 10.51 -7.90
N GLY A 9 -21.14 9.96 -6.83
CA GLY A 9 -22.58 9.69 -6.79
C GLY A 9 -23.03 8.65 -7.81
N GLY A 10 -22.21 7.63 -8.09
CA GLY A 10 -22.53 6.54 -9.02
C GLY A 10 -22.35 6.86 -10.50
N LYS A 11 -21.76 8.00 -10.85
CA LYS A 11 -21.59 8.44 -12.25
C LYS A 11 -20.32 9.26 -12.48
N LEU A 12 -19.89 9.34 -13.74
CA LEU A 12 -18.82 10.23 -14.16
C LEU A 12 -19.29 11.69 -14.14
N ILE A 13 -18.45 12.59 -13.64
CA ILE A 13 -18.69 14.03 -13.61
C ILE A 13 -17.41 14.80 -13.96
N SER A 14 -17.55 15.89 -14.71
CA SER A 14 -16.41 16.71 -15.14
C SER A 14 -15.79 17.54 -14.01
N GLY A 15 -16.57 17.85 -12.95
CA GLY A 15 -16.15 18.83 -11.94
C GLY A 15 -16.18 20.28 -12.45
N SER A 16 -15.67 21.20 -11.66
CA SER A 16 -15.63 22.65 -11.92
C SER A 16 -14.25 23.15 -12.39
N SER A 17 -13.21 22.33 -12.22
CA SER A 17 -11.82 22.70 -12.54
C SER A 17 -11.46 22.35 -13.98
N ASP A 18 -10.79 23.28 -14.68
CA ASP A 18 -10.22 23.02 -16.00
C ASP A 18 -8.79 22.45 -15.97
N ARG A 19 -8.23 22.25 -14.76
CA ARG A 19 -6.89 21.68 -14.58
C ARG A 19 -6.87 20.20 -14.98
N LYS A 20 -5.78 19.80 -15.64
CA LYS A 20 -5.60 18.43 -16.14
C LYS A 20 -4.18 17.95 -15.89
N SER A 21 -4.00 16.64 -15.85
CA SER A 21 -2.71 15.96 -15.90
C SER A 21 -2.66 15.02 -17.12
N LYS A 22 -1.49 14.85 -17.68
CA LYS A 22 -1.24 13.93 -18.80
C LYS A 22 -1.02 12.53 -18.28
N ILE A 23 -1.55 11.54 -18.99
CA ILE A 23 -1.33 10.13 -18.73
C ILE A 23 -0.55 9.56 -19.91
N PHE A 24 0.58 8.92 -19.58
CA PHE A 24 1.49 8.34 -20.57
C PHE A 24 1.43 6.81 -20.52
N ASN A 25 1.67 6.18 -21.67
CA ASN A 25 2.08 4.80 -21.71
C ASN A 25 3.60 4.74 -21.48
N PRO A 26 4.06 4.20 -20.36
CA PRO A 26 5.49 4.19 -20.06
C PRO A 26 6.34 3.39 -21.03
N ALA A 27 5.76 2.39 -21.72
CA ALA A 27 6.48 1.58 -22.68
C ALA A 27 6.77 2.33 -23.98
N THR A 28 5.86 3.17 -24.44
CA THR A 28 6.03 3.94 -25.68
C THR A 28 6.52 5.37 -25.42
N GLY A 29 6.32 5.90 -24.20
CA GLY A 29 6.55 7.30 -23.87
C GLY A 29 5.53 8.25 -24.45
N GLU A 30 4.44 7.74 -25.05
CA GLU A 30 3.39 8.54 -25.68
C GLU A 30 2.29 8.89 -24.66
N GLN A 31 1.72 10.08 -24.82
CA GLN A 31 0.54 10.49 -24.07
C GLN A 31 -0.70 9.81 -24.67
N GLU A 32 -1.37 8.96 -23.88
CA GLU A 32 -2.59 8.25 -24.31
C GLU A 32 -3.88 8.98 -23.90
N SER A 33 -3.88 9.65 -22.75
CA SER A 33 -5.06 10.31 -22.22
C SER A 33 -4.69 11.51 -21.33
N GLU A 34 -5.73 12.17 -20.81
CA GLU A 34 -5.65 13.19 -19.77
C GLU A 34 -6.62 12.85 -18.63
N VAL A 35 -6.35 13.33 -17.43
CA VAL A 35 -7.26 13.25 -16.30
C VAL A 35 -7.54 14.63 -15.74
N ARG A 36 -8.79 14.92 -15.39
CA ARG A 36 -9.18 16.14 -14.69
C ARG A 36 -8.63 16.14 -13.27
N LEU A 37 -8.19 17.30 -12.80
CA LEU A 37 -7.72 17.52 -11.44
C LEU A 37 -8.76 18.36 -10.69
N ALA A 38 -9.35 17.78 -9.64
CA ALA A 38 -10.39 18.42 -8.87
C ALA A 38 -9.89 19.68 -8.15
N SER A 39 -10.76 20.67 -8.08
CA SER A 39 -10.64 21.79 -7.16
C SER A 39 -11.09 21.42 -5.76
N LYS A 40 -10.84 22.31 -4.80
CA LYS A 40 -11.43 22.19 -3.45
C LYS A 40 -12.95 22.09 -3.49
N THR A 41 -13.61 22.84 -4.36
CA THR A 41 -15.07 22.83 -4.51
C THR A 41 -15.58 21.46 -4.98
N ASP A 42 -14.91 20.85 -5.94
CA ASP A 42 -15.27 19.52 -6.45
C ASP A 42 -15.14 18.46 -5.34
N LEU A 43 -14.09 18.54 -4.53
CA LEU A 43 -13.91 17.65 -3.40
C LEU A 43 -14.99 17.86 -2.33
N ASP A 44 -15.28 19.10 -1.97
CA ASP A 44 -16.31 19.40 -0.97
C ASP A 44 -17.69 18.88 -1.43
N GLN A 45 -18.03 18.99 -2.71
CA GLN A 45 -19.24 18.38 -3.28
C GLN A 45 -19.24 16.85 -3.17
N ALA A 46 -18.13 16.18 -3.48
CA ALA A 46 -18.01 14.74 -3.32
C ALA A 46 -18.17 14.30 -1.85
N VAL A 47 -17.65 15.08 -0.90
CA VAL A 47 -17.83 14.83 0.54
C VAL A 47 -19.29 14.98 0.94
N GLU A 48 -20.02 15.99 0.46
CA GLU A 48 -21.46 16.14 0.76
C GLU A 48 -22.29 14.97 0.18
N VAL A 49 -21.98 14.49 -1.04
CA VAL A 49 -22.59 13.29 -1.62
C VAL A 49 -22.32 12.06 -0.74
N ALA A 50 -21.08 11.86 -0.31
CA ALA A 50 -20.70 10.75 0.56
C ALA A 50 -21.39 10.84 1.93
N LYS A 51 -21.50 12.04 2.51
CA LYS A 51 -22.17 12.29 3.79
C LYS A 51 -23.65 11.93 3.74
N LYS A 52 -24.34 12.33 2.68
CA LYS A 52 -25.74 11.94 2.45
C LYS A 52 -25.92 10.43 2.30
N ALA A 53 -25.03 9.78 1.55
CA ALA A 53 -25.06 8.33 1.39
C ALA A 53 -24.81 7.60 2.72
N PHE A 54 -23.98 8.15 3.60
CA PHE A 54 -23.67 7.59 4.92
C PHE A 54 -24.92 7.43 5.80
N GLU A 55 -25.86 8.37 5.75
CA GLU A 55 -27.10 8.35 6.55
C GLU A 55 -27.90 7.05 6.39
N THR A 56 -27.87 6.46 5.20
CA THR A 56 -28.58 5.22 4.90
C THR A 56 -27.67 4.01 4.92
N TRP A 57 -26.43 4.13 4.40
CA TRP A 57 -25.50 3.03 4.32
C TRP A 57 -25.04 2.51 5.69
N SER A 58 -24.77 3.40 6.63
CA SER A 58 -24.35 3.06 7.98
C SER A 58 -25.38 2.22 8.75
N LEU A 59 -26.64 2.35 8.39
CA LEU A 59 -27.77 1.63 9.01
C LEU A 59 -28.04 0.26 8.35
N LYS A 60 -27.44 -0.04 7.21
CA LYS A 60 -27.62 -1.35 6.56
C LYS A 60 -26.99 -2.44 7.42
N PRO A 61 -27.68 -3.61 7.59
CA PRO A 61 -27.09 -4.75 8.28
C PRO A 61 -25.73 -5.15 7.67
N SER A 62 -24.80 -5.60 8.51
CA SER A 62 -23.46 -6.00 8.05
C SER A 62 -23.49 -7.08 6.98
N LEU A 63 -24.47 -8.02 7.06
CA LEU A 63 -24.65 -9.04 6.03
C LEU A 63 -25.04 -8.46 4.66
N VAL A 64 -25.84 -7.39 4.63
CA VAL A 64 -26.20 -6.71 3.38
C VAL A 64 -24.96 -6.06 2.76
N ARG A 65 -24.13 -5.42 3.58
CA ARG A 65 -22.86 -4.85 3.14
C ARG A 65 -21.87 -5.92 2.64
N ALA A 66 -21.81 -7.07 3.33
CA ALA A 66 -21.00 -8.22 2.89
C ALA A 66 -21.43 -8.75 1.52
N ARG A 67 -22.72 -8.81 1.22
CA ARG A 67 -23.23 -9.28 -0.08
C ARG A 67 -22.75 -8.41 -1.24
N VAL A 68 -22.63 -7.10 -1.04
CA VAL A 68 -22.03 -6.21 -2.04
C VAL A 68 -20.54 -6.59 -2.25
N MET A 69 -19.79 -6.86 -1.19
CA MET A 69 -18.39 -7.28 -1.31
C MET A 69 -18.23 -8.63 -2.01
N PHE A 70 -19.11 -9.62 -1.74
CA PHE A 70 -19.13 -10.89 -2.47
C PHE A 70 -19.36 -10.68 -3.97
N LYS A 71 -20.34 -9.85 -4.33
CA LYS A 71 -20.61 -9.55 -5.75
C LYS A 71 -19.48 -8.76 -6.41
N PHE A 72 -18.89 -7.83 -5.69
CA PHE A 72 -17.72 -7.07 -6.16
C PHE A 72 -16.52 -7.99 -6.43
N LYS A 73 -16.25 -8.94 -5.53
CA LYS A 73 -15.24 -9.98 -5.73
C LYS A 73 -15.46 -10.73 -7.06
N GLU A 74 -16.66 -11.24 -7.27
CA GLU A 74 -17.04 -11.97 -8.51
C GLU A 74 -16.82 -11.11 -9.76
N LEU A 75 -17.17 -9.82 -9.70
CA LEU A 75 -16.99 -8.90 -10.80
C LEU A 75 -15.51 -8.60 -11.10
N ILE A 76 -14.66 -8.46 -10.08
CA ILE A 76 -13.21 -8.32 -10.27
C ILE A 76 -12.65 -9.56 -10.94
N GLU A 77 -13.00 -10.76 -10.47
CA GLU A 77 -12.55 -12.03 -11.05
C GLU A 77 -12.93 -12.14 -12.53
N LYS A 78 -14.16 -11.77 -12.87
CA LYS A 78 -14.66 -11.77 -14.26
C LYS A 78 -13.93 -10.76 -15.16
N ASN A 79 -13.52 -9.62 -14.60
CA ASN A 79 -12.89 -8.52 -15.33
C ASN A 79 -11.36 -8.45 -15.09
N THR A 80 -10.74 -9.54 -14.60
CA THR A 80 -9.32 -9.57 -14.27
C THR A 80 -8.42 -9.15 -15.44
N ASP A 81 -8.69 -9.65 -16.64
CA ASP A 81 -7.89 -9.33 -17.84
C ASP A 81 -7.99 -7.85 -18.22
N GLU A 82 -9.19 -7.27 -18.19
CA GLU A 82 -9.42 -5.85 -18.45
C GLU A 82 -8.65 -4.99 -17.44
N LEU A 83 -8.84 -5.23 -16.16
CA LEU A 83 -8.18 -4.48 -15.08
C LEU A 83 -6.65 -4.61 -15.15
N THR A 84 -6.14 -5.80 -15.45
CA THR A 84 -4.71 -6.04 -15.64
C THR A 84 -4.14 -5.22 -16.80
N LYS A 85 -4.83 -5.17 -17.94
CA LYS A 85 -4.41 -4.37 -19.10
C LYS A 85 -4.41 -2.88 -18.81
N LEU A 86 -5.38 -2.36 -18.07
CA LEU A 86 -5.38 -0.96 -17.63
C LEU A 86 -4.13 -0.64 -16.78
N ILE A 87 -3.78 -1.53 -15.85
CA ILE A 87 -2.57 -1.36 -15.03
C ILE A 87 -1.31 -1.39 -15.91
N VAL A 88 -1.21 -2.34 -16.84
CA VAL A 88 -0.04 -2.44 -17.74
C VAL A 88 0.10 -1.21 -18.63
N SER A 89 -0.99 -0.69 -19.18
CA SER A 89 -0.99 0.48 -20.06
C SER A 89 -0.48 1.74 -19.35
N GLU A 90 -0.96 2.03 -18.15
CA GLU A 90 -0.67 3.29 -17.46
C GLU A 90 0.56 3.21 -16.53
N HIS A 91 0.87 2.02 -15.98
CA HIS A 91 2.02 1.82 -15.09
C HIS A 91 3.25 1.25 -15.82
N GLY A 92 3.06 0.40 -16.82
CA GLY A 92 4.14 -0.25 -17.56
C GLY A 92 4.64 -1.58 -17.00
N LYS A 93 4.25 -2.01 -15.79
CA LYS A 93 4.68 -3.29 -15.22
C LYS A 93 4.25 -4.48 -16.09
N VAL A 94 4.98 -5.60 -15.98
CA VAL A 94 4.65 -6.82 -16.75
C VAL A 94 3.27 -7.37 -16.35
N TYR A 95 2.57 -7.99 -17.31
CA TYR A 95 1.20 -8.48 -17.15
C TYR A 95 1.02 -9.38 -15.93
N GLU A 96 1.91 -10.34 -15.70
CA GLU A 96 1.81 -11.26 -14.57
C GLU A 96 1.98 -10.55 -13.22
N ASP A 97 2.81 -9.50 -13.14
CA ASP A 97 2.94 -8.68 -11.92
C ASP A 97 1.70 -7.81 -11.69
N ALA A 98 1.14 -7.23 -12.74
CA ALA A 98 -0.12 -6.48 -12.66
C ALA A 98 -1.26 -7.37 -12.18
N LYS A 99 -1.40 -8.57 -12.75
CA LYS A 99 -2.39 -9.58 -12.35
C LYS A 99 -2.17 -10.05 -10.90
N GLY A 100 -0.92 -10.30 -10.52
CA GLY A 100 -0.56 -10.68 -9.15
C GLY A 100 -0.93 -9.58 -8.14
N SER A 101 -0.71 -8.32 -8.49
CA SER A 101 -1.10 -7.18 -7.65
C SER A 101 -2.62 -7.06 -7.49
N LEU A 102 -3.38 -7.31 -8.55
CA LEU A 102 -4.85 -7.34 -8.51
C LEU A 102 -5.34 -8.46 -7.59
N THR A 103 -4.76 -9.67 -7.69
CA THR A 103 -5.07 -10.81 -6.82
C THR A 103 -4.83 -10.47 -5.34
N ARG A 104 -3.72 -9.81 -5.01
CA ARG A 104 -3.44 -9.40 -3.63
C ARG A 104 -4.41 -8.35 -3.10
N GLY A 105 -4.92 -7.48 -3.94
CA GLY A 105 -6.01 -6.56 -3.58
C GLY A 105 -7.34 -7.29 -3.37
N LEU A 106 -7.63 -8.28 -4.22
CA LEU A 106 -8.83 -9.10 -4.15
C LEU A 106 -8.93 -9.90 -2.83
N GLU A 107 -7.80 -10.38 -2.29
CA GLU A 107 -7.76 -11.04 -0.97
C GLU A 107 -8.29 -10.15 0.16
N VAL A 108 -8.10 -8.82 0.08
CA VAL A 108 -8.65 -7.88 1.06
C VAL A 108 -10.16 -7.69 0.87
N VAL A 109 -10.66 -7.75 -0.37
CA VAL A 109 -12.10 -7.79 -0.63
C VAL A 109 -12.72 -9.07 -0.04
N GLU A 110 -12.07 -10.22 -0.18
CA GLU A 110 -12.47 -11.49 0.46
C GLU A 110 -12.51 -11.37 1.99
N PHE A 111 -11.48 -10.76 2.59
CA PHE A 111 -11.48 -10.49 4.02
C PHE A 111 -12.67 -9.61 4.43
N ALA A 112 -13.01 -8.59 3.65
CA ALA A 112 -14.15 -7.71 3.90
C ALA A 112 -15.51 -8.43 3.78
N CYS A 113 -15.61 -9.52 3.01
CA CYS A 113 -16.79 -10.39 2.97
C CYS A 113 -17.11 -11.01 4.33
N GLY A 114 -16.09 -11.20 5.18
CA GLY A 114 -16.23 -11.72 6.55
C GLY A 114 -16.73 -10.69 7.58
N ILE A 115 -17.09 -9.48 7.17
CA ILE A 115 -17.39 -8.35 8.07
C ILE A 115 -18.46 -8.64 9.14
N PRO A 116 -19.51 -9.49 8.93
CA PRO A 116 -20.46 -9.82 9.98
C PRO A 116 -19.82 -10.50 11.19
N HIS A 117 -18.74 -11.25 10.98
CA HIS A 117 -17.98 -11.89 12.06
C HIS A 117 -16.95 -10.96 12.69
N LEU A 118 -16.35 -10.08 11.88
CA LEU A 118 -15.28 -9.17 12.30
C LEU A 118 -15.79 -7.98 13.12
N LEU A 119 -17.09 -7.63 13.00
CA LEU A 119 -17.72 -6.54 13.76
C LEU A 119 -18.40 -7.00 15.05
N LYS A 120 -18.30 -8.29 15.40
CA LYS A 120 -18.83 -8.78 16.69
C LYS A 120 -18.14 -8.04 17.84
N GLY A 121 -18.96 -7.60 18.81
CA GLY A 121 -18.48 -7.03 20.06
C GLY A 121 -18.34 -8.07 21.17
N GLU A 122 -17.92 -7.61 22.32
CA GLU A 122 -17.80 -8.40 23.53
C GLU A 122 -19.00 -8.15 24.42
N PHE A 123 -19.43 -9.17 25.17
CA PHE A 123 -20.52 -9.11 26.14
C PHE A 123 -20.05 -9.71 27.47
N SER A 124 -20.34 -9.02 28.56
CA SER A 124 -20.09 -9.47 29.91
C SER A 124 -21.38 -9.35 30.73
N GLU A 125 -21.87 -10.49 31.21
CA GLU A 125 -23.02 -10.57 32.09
C GLU A 125 -22.60 -10.29 33.54
N ASN A 126 -23.44 -9.61 34.31
CA ASN A 126 -23.27 -9.34 35.74
C ASN A 126 -21.89 -8.74 36.12
N VAL A 127 -21.46 -7.70 35.42
CA VAL A 127 -20.25 -6.92 35.77
C VAL A 127 -20.42 -6.13 37.10
N GLY A 128 -21.63 -6.05 37.57
CA GLY A 128 -22.10 -5.58 38.89
C GLY A 128 -23.48 -6.17 39.16
N THR A 129 -24.07 -5.96 40.33
CA THR A 129 -25.37 -6.52 40.67
C THR A 129 -26.47 -6.03 39.71
N ASN A 130 -27.01 -6.98 38.90
CA ASN A 130 -27.99 -6.71 37.83
C ASN A 130 -27.49 -5.72 36.74
N VAL A 131 -26.19 -5.70 36.47
CA VAL A 131 -25.60 -4.82 35.48
C VAL A 131 -24.81 -5.65 34.47
N ASP A 132 -25.15 -5.50 33.18
CA ASP A 132 -24.42 -6.07 32.06
C ASP A 132 -23.64 -4.98 31.33
N SER A 133 -22.55 -5.37 30.68
CA SER A 133 -21.78 -4.49 29.84
C SER A 133 -21.45 -5.16 28.50
N TRP A 134 -21.53 -4.40 27.41
CA TRP A 134 -21.12 -4.90 26.10
C TRP A 134 -20.47 -3.80 25.27
N SER A 135 -19.68 -4.21 24.30
CA SER A 135 -19.07 -3.32 23.33
C SER A 135 -19.60 -3.55 21.93
N MET A 136 -19.60 -2.49 21.12
CA MET A 136 -19.93 -2.56 19.70
C MET A 136 -19.04 -1.61 18.91
N ARG A 137 -18.78 -1.94 17.64
CA ARG A 137 -18.06 -1.07 16.72
C ARG A 137 -19.02 -0.36 15.77
N GLN A 138 -18.85 0.94 15.63
CA GLN A 138 -19.64 1.78 14.75
C GLN A 138 -18.74 2.49 13.73
N PRO A 139 -19.24 2.75 12.50
CA PRO A 139 -18.47 3.47 11.48
C PRO A 139 -18.16 4.91 11.89
N LEU A 140 -17.12 5.46 11.28
CA LEU A 140 -16.66 6.82 11.57
C LEU A 140 -17.49 7.90 10.85
N GLY A 141 -17.93 7.62 9.61
CA GLY A 141 -18.56 8.57 8.71
C GLY A 141 -17.95 8.53 7.31
N VAL A 142 -17.70 9.71 6.74
CA VAL A 142 -16.92 9.83 5.51
C VAL A 142 -15.45 9.65 5.83
N VAL A 143 -14.78 8.75 5.11
CA VAL A 143 -13.34 8.49 5.24
C VAL A 143 -12.68 8.60 3.87
N ALA A 144 -11.39 8.88 3.84
CA ALA A 144 -10.67 9.09 2.59
C ALA A 144 -9.42 8.20 2.48
N GLY A 145 -9.08 7.84 1.24
CA GLY A 145 -7.84 7.17 0.87
C GLY A 145 -7.09 7.96 -0.20
N ILE A 146 -5.79 8.11 -0.03
CA ILE A 146 -4.89 8.75 -0.99
C ILE A 146 -3.84 7.71 -1.36
N THR A 147 -3.79 7.31 -2.64
CA THR A 147 -3.02 6.15 -3.07
C THR A 147 -1.98 6.50 -4.12
N PRO A 148 -0.83 5.78 -4.13
CA PRO A 148 0.26 5.99 -5.08
C PRO A 148 0.00 5.29 -6.42
N PHE A 149 0.90 5.54 -7.38
CA PHE A 149 0.81 4.98 -8.72
C PHE A 149 1.22 3.51 -8.82
N ASN A 150 2.09 3.03 -7.95
CA ASN A 150 2.74 1.73 -8.15
C ASN A 150 1.83 0.50 -8.01
N PHE A 151 0.66 0.66 -7.40
CA PHE A 151 -0.37 -0.37 -7.26
C PHE A 151 -1.78 0.24 -7.35
N PRO A 152 -2.23 0.64 -8.55
CA PRO A 152 -3.49 1.38 -8.70
C PRO A 152 -4.76 0.59 -8.37
N ALA A 153 -4.67 -0.75 -8.27
CA ALA A 153 -5.75 -1.60 -7.78
C ALA A 153 -5.52 -2.06 -6.34
N MET A 154 -4.32 -2.62 -6.04
CA MET A 154 -4.04 -3.27 -4.77
C MET A 154 -4.15 -2.31 -3.59
N VAL A 155 -3.49 -1.16 -3.65
CA VAL A 155 -3.46 -0.21 -2.53
C VAL A 155 -4.82 0.43 -2.25
N PRO A 156 -5.61 0.87 -3.24
CA PRO A 156 -7.01 1.25 -3.00
C PRO A 156 -7.83 0.15 -2.33
N MET A 157 -7.68 -1.11 -2.79
CA MET A 157 -8.39 -2.26 -2.23
C MET A 157 -7.91 -2.66 -0.82
N TRP A 158 -6.79 -2.15 -0.33
CA TRP A 158 -6.43 -2.28 1.09
C TRP A 158 -7.30 -1.41 1.99
N MET A 159 -7.91 -0.36 1.44
CA MET A 159 -8.60 0.70 2.17
C MET A 159 -10.12 0.60 2.06
N PHE A 160 -10.66 0.84 0.85
CA PHE A 160 -12.09 1.07 0.68
C PHE A 160 -12.97 -0.17 0.96
N PRO A 161 -12.59 -1.44 0.67
CA PRO A 161 -13.48 -2.56 0.92
C PRO A 161 -13.79 -2.73 2.41
N ILE A 162 -12.77 -2.62 3.26
CA ILE A 162 -12.93 -2.69 4.72
C ILE A 162 -13.73 -1.50 5.24
N ALA A 163 -13.40 -0.28 4.79
CA ALA A 163 -14.12 0.92 5.21
C ALA A 163 -15.62 0.84 4.89
N ILE A 164 -15.97 0.45 3.66
CA ILE A 164 -17.35 0.31 3.17
C ILE A 164 -18.07 -0.83 3.89
N ALA A 165 -17.42 -1.98 4.05
CA ALA A 165 -17.99 -3.12 4.79
C ALA A 165 -18.25 -2.77 6.26
N CYS A 166 -17.41 -1.95 6.89
CA CYS A 166 -17.64 -1.41 8.24
C CYS A 166 -18.82 -0.42 8.30
N GLY A 167 -19.33 0.08 7.16
CA GLY A 167 -20.47 0.99 7.09
C GLY A 167 -20.09 2.46 6.87
N ASN A 168 -18.84 2.76 6.54
CA ASN A 168 -18.41 4.10 6.14
C ASN A 168 -18.74 4.38 4.66
N THR A 169 -18.70 5.65 4.27
CA THR A 169 -18.57 6.08 2.89
C THR A 169 -17.13 6.49 2.62
N PHE A 170 -16.69 6.38 1.37
CA PHE A 170 -15.28 6.48 1.01
C PHE A 170 -15.04 7.45 -0.15
N ILE A 171 -14.05 8.32 0.03
CA ILE A 171 -13.48 9.18 -1.02
C ILE A 171 -12.09 8.63 -1.36
N LEU A 172 -11.90 8.17 -2.59
CA LEU A 172 -10.60 7.76 -3.11
C LEU A 172 -9.99 8.88 -3.95
N LYS A 173 -8.79 9.32 -3.59
CA LYS A 173 -7.93 10.12 -4.47
C LYS A 173 -6.80 9.22 -4.98
N PRO A 174 -6.94 8.64 -6.18
CA PRO A 174 -5.88 7.83 -6.78
C PRO A 174 -4.73 8.70 -7.29
N SER A 175 -3.66 8.05 -7.76
CA SER A 175 -2.61 8.74 -8.51
C SER A 175 -3.18 9.31 -9.81
N GLU A 176 -2.74 10.52 -10.17
CA GLU A 176 -3.07 11.15 -11.44
C GLU A 176 -2.32 10.54 -12.64
N LYS A 177 -1.41 9.61 -12.38
CA LYS A 177 -0.60 8.95 -13.42
C LYS A 177 -1.27 7.72 -14.01
N ASP A 178 -2.11 7.04 -13.21
CA ASP A 178 -2.74 5.77 -13.56
C ASP A 178 -4.16 5.62 -12.95
N PRO A 179 -5.07 6.55 -13.25
CA PRO A 179 -6.40 6.62 -12.64
C PRO A 179 -7.43 5.67 -13.24
N SER A 180 -7.19 5.07 -14.42
CA SER A 180 -8.20 4.28 -15.15
C SER A 180 -8.65 3.04 -14.38
N CYS A 181 -7.72 2.30 -13.77
CA CYS A 181 -8.06 1.13 -12.99
C CYS A 181 -8.91 1.46 -11.74
N PRO A 182 -8.58 2.46 -10.88
CA PRO A 182 -9.46 2.91 -9.80
C PRO A 182 -10.86 3.36 -10.24
N LEU A 183 -10.99 4.02 -11.39
CA LEU A 183 -12.28 4.41 -11.96
C LEU A 183 -13.09 3.18 -12.37
N ARG A 184 -12.49 2.19 -13.02
CA ARG A 184 -13.16 0.95 -13.37
C ARG A 184 -13.60 0.15 -12.15
N LEU A 185 -12.81 0.14 -11.08
CA LEU A 185 -13.22 -0.47 -9.80
C LEU A 185 -14.46 0.22 -9.21
N ALA A 186 -14.61 1.54 -9.37
CA ALA A 186 -15.80 2.26 -8.92
C ALA A 186 -17.06 1.85 -9.71
N GLU A 187 -16.95 1.70 -11.02
CA GLU A 187 -18.04 1.17 -11.85
C GLU A 187 -18.44 -0.25 -11.42
N LEU A 188 -17.46 -1.14 -11.22
CA LEU A 188 -17.72 -2.51 -10.76
C LEU A 188 -18.38 -2.56 -9.37
N LEU A 189 -18.07 -1.62 -8.47
CA LEU A 189 -18.77 -1.49 -7.19
C LEU A 189 -20.25 -1.11 -7.39
N THR A 190 -20.54 -0.21 -8.31
CA THR A 190 -21.94 0.14 -8.67
C THR A 190 -22.67 -1.06 -9.28
N GLU A 191 -22.01 -1.80 -10.19
CA GLU A 191 -22.53 -3.06 -10.75
C GLU A 191 -22.77 -4.12 -9.66
N ALA A 192 -21.98 -4.12 -8.59
CA ALA A 192 -22.17 -4.99 -7.42
C ALA A 192 -23.35 -4.60 -6.54
N GLY A 193 -24.02 -3.48 -6.83
CA GLY A 193 -25.17 -2.98 -6.07
C GLY A 193 -24.80 -2.07 -4.90
N LEU A 194 -23.59 -1.50 -4.89
CA LEU A 194 -23.24 -0.46 -3.92
C LEU A 194 -24.10 0.80 -4.20
N PRO A 195 -24.79 1.37 -3.19
CA PRO A 195 -25.57 2.58 -3.40
C PRO A 195 -24.70 3.78 -3.84
N ASP A 196 -25.27 4.63 -4.67
CA ASP A 196 -24.65 5.86 -5.17
C ASP A 196 -24.12 6.72 -4.02
N GLY A 197 -22.89 7.23 -4.16
CA GLY A 197 -22.23 8.09 -3.18
C GLY A 197 -21.54 7.37 -2.02
N VAL A 198 -21.72 6.05 -1.86
CA VAL A 198 -20.96 5.27 -0.84
C VAL A 198 -19.48 5.19 -1.19
N PHE A 199 -19.15 5.05 -2.47
CA PHE A 199 -17.79 5.12 -2.98
C PHE A 199 -17.68 6.20 -4.06
N ASN A 200 -16.65 7.06 -3.96
CA ASN A 200 -16.41 8.15 -4.87
C ASN A 200 -14.92 8.21 -5.22
N VAL A 201 -14.59 8.47 -6.47
CA VAL A 201 -13.22 8.67 -6.96
C VAL A 201 -13.05 10.11 -7.41
N VAL A 202 -12.18 10.84 -6.73
CA VAL A 202 -11.87 12.24 -7.03
C VAL A 202 -10.41 12.32 -7.47
N ASN A 203 -10.20 12.43 -8.77
CA ASN A 203 -8.86 12.59 -9.34
C ASN A 203 -8.31 13.97 -8.98
N GLY A 204 -7.03 14.05 -8.63
CA GLY A 204 -6.47 15.33 -8.21
C GLY A 204 -5.02 15.23 -7.76
N ASP A 205 -4.48 16.39 -7.49
CA ASP A 205 -3.12 16.65 -7.03
C ASP A 205 -3.10 17.16 -5.56
N LYS A 206 -2.10 17.99 -5.23
CA LYS A 206 -1.94 18.56 -3.90
C LYS A 206 -3.17 19.35 -3.43
N GLU A 207 -3.86 20.08 -4.32
CA GLU A 207 -5.06 20.86 -3.94
C GLU A 207 -6.16 19.96 -3.40
N SER A 208 -6.42 18.84 -4.08
CA SER A 208 -7.39 17.85 -3.64
C SER A 208 -6.98 17.16 -2.33
N VAL A 209 -5.68 16.90 -2.16
CA VAL A 209 -5.12 16.36 -0.90
C VAL A 209 -5.37 17.33 0.25
N ASP A 210 -5.00 18.60 0.09
CA ASP A 210 -5.18 19.62 1.13
C ASP A 210 -6.66 19.83 1.48
N ALA A 211 -7.55 19.74 0.48
CA ALA A 211 -8.98 19.78 0.69
C ALA A 211 -9.48 18.58 1.52
N ILE A 212 -9.00 17.35 1.27
CA ILE A 212 -9.29 16.18 2.12
C ILE A 212 -8.84 16.42 3.56
N LEU A 213 -7.62 16.94 3.74
CA LEU A 213 -7.04 17.12 5.08
C LEU A 213 -7.75 18.19 5.90
N THR A 214 -8.31 19.21 5.25
CA THR A 214 -8.97 20.34 5.92
C THR A 214 -10.50 20.21 6.02
N ASN A 215 -11.14 19.37 5.21
CA ASN A 215 -12.60 19.21 5.24
C ASN A 215 -13.04 18.52 6.54
N LYS A 216 -13.86 19.22 7.36
CA LYS A 216 -14.31 18.79 8.70
C LYS A 216 -15.16 17.50 8.72
N ASP A 217 -15.78 17.15 7.61
CA ASP A 217 -16.66 15.98 7.51
C ASP A 217 -15.89 14.70 7.16
N VAL A 218 -14.67 14.79 6.65
CA VAL A 218 -13.74 13.65 6.51
C VAL A 218 -13.18 13.29 7.88
N LYS A 219 -13.49 12.09 8.38
CA LYS A 219 -13.15 11.63 9.75
C LYS A 219 -11.85 10.85 9.86
N ALA A 220 -11.43 10.22 8.79
CA ALA A 220 -10.17 9.47 8.74
C ALA A 220 -9.51 9.56 7.38
N VAL A 221 -8.18 9.54 7.36
CA VAL A 221 -7.37 9.55 6.14
C VAL A 221 -6.40 8.37 6.18
N SER A 222 -6.43 7.56 5.13
CA SER A 222 -5.46 6.50 4.87
C SER A 222 -4.58 6.92 3.69
N PHE A 223 -3.27 6.79 3.83
CA PHE A 223 -2.29 7.24 2.85
C PHE A 223 -1.17 6.22 2.64
N VAL A 224 -0.77 6.06 1.39
CA VAL A 224 0.48 5.39 1.02
C VAL A 224 1.24 6.26 0.02
N GLY A 225 2.52 6.48 0.25
CA GLY A 225 3.38 7.25 -0.65
C GLY A 225 4.76 7.55 -0.07
N SER A 226 5.43 8.60 -0.57
CA SER A 226 6.76 8.97 -0.11
C SER A 226 6.77 9.52 1.32
N THR A 227 7.87 9.31 2.05
CA THR A 227 8.00 9.70 3.46
C THR A 227 7.73 11.19 3.74
N PRO A 228 8.22 12.17 2.95
CA PRO A 228 7.90 13.57 3.19
C PRO A 228 6.40 13.86 3.10
N ILE A 229 5.71 13.20 2.15
CA ILE A 229 4.26 13.36 1.99
C ILE A 229 3.50 12.62 3.09
N ALA A 230 3.93 11.41 3.48
CA ALA A 230 3.33 10.67 4.61
C ALA A 230 3.37 11.50 5.90
N LYS A 231 4.51 12.12 6.20
CA LYS A 231 4.66 13.04 7.33
C LYS A 231 3.72 14.24 7.22
N TYR A 232 3.67 14.88 6.05
CA TYR A 232 2.76 16.01 5.79
C TYR A 232 1.29 15.63 6.01
N ILE A 233 0.86 14.48 5.48
CA ILE A 233 -0.50 13.95 5.66
C ILE A 233 -0.79 13.69 7.14
N TYR A 234 0.13 13.06 7.84
CA TYR A 234 -0.01 12.76 9.27
C TYR A 234 -0.18 14.04 10.11
N GLU A 235 0.74 15.00 9.97
CA GLU A 235 0.74 16.25 10.73
C GLU A 235 -0.53 17.07 10.47
N ASN A 236 -0.92 17.21 9.20
CA ASN A 236 -2.11 17.99 8.85
C ASN A 236 -3.42 17.27 9.19
N SER A 237 -3.48 15.95 9.11
CA SER A 237 -4.64 15.19 9.58
C SER A 237 -4.81 15.33 11.09
N ALA A 238 -3.74 15.16 11.86
CA ALA A 238 -3.77 15.30 13.32
C ALA A 238 -4.16 16.72 13.74
N LYS A 239 -3.62 17.75 13.08
CA LYS A 239 -4.00 19.16 13.31
C LYS A 239 -5.49 19.43 13.08
N ASN A 240 -6.12 18.69 12.18
CA ASN A 240 -7.57 18.80 11.86
C ASN A 240 -8.38 17.68 12.53
N GLU A 241 -7.90 17.09 13.63
CA GLU A 241 -8.59 16.11 14.48
C GLU A 241 -9.07 14.85 13.73
N LYS A 242 -8.38 14.49 12.64
CA LYS A 242 -8.68 13.29 11.86
C LYS A 242 -7.87 12.11 12.35
N ARG A 243 -8.50 10.93 12.32
CA ARG A 243 -7.76 9.68 12.42
C ARG A 243 -6.91 9.51 11.17
N VAL A 244 -5.67 9.06 11.33
CA VAL A 244 -4.74 8.92 10.20
C VAL A 244 -3.86 7.69 10.33
N GLN A 245 -3.66 7.02 9.20
CA GLN A 245 -2.59 6.05 8.99
C GLN A 245 -1.87 6.47 7.69
N ALA A 246 -0.58 6.78 7.78
CA ALA A 246 0.19 7.26 6.65
C ALA A 246 1.45 6.42 6.48
N LEU A 247 1.44 5.53 5.48
CA LEU A 247 2.57 4.68 5.15
C LEU A 247 3.54 5.47 4.28
N GLY A 248 4.78 5.55 4.76
CA GLY A 248 5.89 6.25 4.11
C GLY A 248 6.76 5.33 3.27
N GLY A 249 7.95 5.82 2.95
CA GLY A 249 8.96 5.11 2.17
C GLY A 249 9.62 3.96 2.94
N ALA A 250 10.51 3.28 2.24
CA ALA A 250 11.22 2.12 2.74
C ALA A 250 12.65 2.05 2.21
N LYS A 251 13.49 1.33 2.94
CA LYS A 251 14.80 0.84 2.49
C LYS A 251 14.94 -0.59 2.99
N ASN A 252 14.34 -1.52 2.28
CA ASN A 252 14.24 -2.90 2.74
C ASN A 252 15.56 -3.65 2.49
N HIS A 253 15.91 -4.48 3.45
CA HIS A 253 17.15 -5.24 3.47
C HIS A 253 16.85 -6.74 3.40
N LEU A 254 17.63 -7.47 2.61
CA LEU A 254 17.64 -8.92 2.61
C LEU A 254 19.01 -9.40 3.08
N VAL A 255 19.04 -10.03 4.25
CA VAL A 255 20.25 -10.62 4.83
C VAL A 255 20.51 -11.98 4.22
N VAL A 256 21.71 -12.17 3.70
CA VAL A 256 22.19 -13.44 3.12
C VAL A 256 23.24 -14.02 4.04
N MET A 257 22.87 -15.08 4.77
CA MET A 257 23.77 -15.79 5.67
C MET A 257 24.66 -16.79 4.92
N PRO A 258 25.86 -17.12 5.42
CA PRO A 258 26.77 -18.06 4.75
C PRO A 258 26.21 -19.47 4.55
N ASP A 259 25.29 -19.90 5.43
CA ASP A 259 24.64 -21.23 5.44
C ASP A 259 23.39 -21.32 4.56
N CYS A 260 22.96 -20.20 3.95
CA CYS A 260 21.70 -20.13 3.21
C CYS A 260 21.67 -21.01 1.95
N ASP A 261 20.48 -21.24 1.42
CA ASP A 261 20.30 -21.61 0.02
C ASP A 261 20.61 -20.40 -0.87
N LEU A 262 21.85 -20.33 -1.36
CA LEU A 262 22.31 -19.19 -2.14
C LEU A 262 21.55 -19.01 -3.46
N ASP A 263 21.14 -20.11 -4.13
CA ASP A 263 20.37 -20.02 -5.37
C ASP A 263 18.96 -19.49 -5.10
N GLY A 264 18.34 -19.96 -4.02
CA GLY A 264 17.07 -19.43 -3.55
C GLY A 264 17.15 -17.95 -3.16
N ALA A 265 18.22 -17.55 -2.44
CA ALA A 265 18.45 -16.15 -2.06
C ALA A 265 18.65 -15.23 -3.28
N VAL A 266 19.46 -15.67 -4.27
CA VAL A 266 19.70 -14.93 -5.52
C VAL A 266 18.42 -14.79 -6.32
N ASN A 267 17.63 -15.87 -6.50
CA ASN A 267 16.35 -15.80 -7.21
C ASN A 267 15.36 -14.88 -6.50
N GLY A 268 15.30 -14.97 -5.17
CA GLY A 268 14.49 -14.09 -4.34
C GLY A 268 14.88 -12.61 -4.51
N LEU A 269 16.17 -12.30 -4.47
CA LEU A 269 16.69 -10.94 -4.68
C LEU A 269 16.35 -10.40 -6.08
N MET A 270 16.52 -11.22 -7.14
CA MET A 270 16.18 -10.80 -8.51
C MET A 270 14.73 -10.35 -8.62
N GLY A 271 13.78 -11.17 -8.17
CA GLY A 271 12.37 -10.83 -8.19
C GLY A 271 11.98 -9.67 -7.27
N ALA A 272 12.65 -9.57 -6.10
CA ALA A 272 12.34 -8.56 -5.11
C ALA A 272 12.95 -7.18 -5.41
N ALA A 273 14.12 -7.13 -6.06
CA ALA A 273 14.80 -5.88 -6.38
C ALA A 273 14.38 -5.30 -7.74
N TYR A 274 14.16 -6.17 -8.74
CA TYR A 274 13.93 -5.74 -10.11
C TYR A 274 12.47 -5.89 -10.56
N GLY A 275 11.67 -6.74 -9.91
CA GLY A 275 10.23 -6.86 -10.21
C GLY A 275 9.54 -5.51 -10.14
N SER A 276 8.64 -5.22 -11.10
CA SER A 276 7.98 -3.91 -11.26
C SER A 276 8.98 -2.75 -11.37
N ALA A 277 10.13 -2.97 -12.01
CA ALA A 277 11.23 -1.99 -12.12
C ALA A 277 11.68 -1.41 -10.75
N GLY A 278 11.56 -2.19 -9.66
CA GLY A 278 11.89 -1.75 -8.31
C GLY A 278 10.88 -0.77 -7.67
N GLU A 279 9.78 -0.46 -8.34
CA GLU A 279 8.75 0.48 -7.88
C GLU A 279 7.75 -0.16 -6.90
N ARG A 280 8.27 -0.92 -5.93
CA ARG A 280 7.48 -1.54 -4.86
C ARG A 280 7.92 -1.03 -3.49
N CYS A 281 6.97 -0.71 -2.63
CA CYS A 281 7.25 -0.35 -1.22
C CYS A 281 7.95 -1.49 -0.46
N MET A 282 7.82 -2.73 -0.92
CA MET A 282 8.45 -3.93 -0.35
C MET A 282 9.61 -4.46 -1.19
N ALA A 283 10.08 -3.71 -2.22
CA ALA A 283 11.28 -4.08 -2.97
C ALA A 283 12.49 -4.21 -2.04
N GLN A 284 13.27 -5.27 -2.22
CA GLN A 284 14.54 -5.44 -1.50
C GLN A 284 15.63 -4.66 -2.22
N SER A 285 15.92 -3.45 -1.74
CA SER A 285 16.87 -2.53 -2.37
C SER A 285 18.30 -2.68 -1.83
N VAL A 286 18.47 -3.42 -0.73
CA VAL A 286 19.77 -3.71 -0.13
C VAL A 286 19.91 -5.20 0.16
N ALA A 287 20.96 -5.82 -0.37
CA ALA A 287 21.40 -7.16 0.03
C ALA A 287 22.55 -7.02 1.06
N VAL A 288 22.37 -7.60 2.23
CA VAL A 288 23.38 -7.61 3.30
C VAL A 288 24.08 -8.97 3.29
N ALA A 289 25.30 -9.00 2.75
CA ALA A 289 26.10 -10.22 2.67
C ALA A 289 26.92 -10.40 3.96
N VAL A 290 26.66 -11.50 4.70
CA VAL A 290 27.31 -11.79 5.98
C VAL A 290 28.52 -12.72 5.77
N GLY A 291 29.66 -12.39 6.41
CA GLY A 291 30.87 -13.20 6.34
C GLY A 291 31.50 -13.22 4.94
N ASP A 292 31.78 -14.39 4.42
CA ASP A 292 32.47 -14.61 3.14
C ASP A 292 31.54 -14.82 1.92
N ILE A 293 30.22 -14.74 2.12
CA ILE A 293 29.25 -15.04 1.05
C ILE A 293 29.24 -13.99 -0.08
N GLY A 294 29.77 -12.78 0.18
CA GLY A 294 29.62 -11.59 -0.67
C GLY A 294 30.08 -11.81 -2.12
N ASP A 295 31.27 -12.38 -2.34
CA ASP A 295 31.80 -12.58 -3.70
C ASP A 295 30.94 -13.58 -4.50
N LYS A 296 30.52 -14.68 -3.87
CA LYS A 296 29.63 -15.67 -4.48
C LYS A 296 28.26 -15.09 -4.82
N LEU A 297 27.72 -14.27 -3.92
CA LEU A 297 26.43 -13.59 -4.10
C LEU A 297 26.49 -12.61 -5.28
N VAL A 298 27.48 -11.70 -5.29
CA VAL A 298 27.64 -10.69 -6.34
C VAL A 298 27.88 -11.32 -7.71
N ALA A 299 28.73 -12.35 -7.79
CA ALA A 299 29.01 -13.06 -9.04
C ALA A 299 27.76 -13.75 -9.64
N ARG A 300 26.81 -14.22 -8.82
CA ARG A 300 25.57 -14.82 -9.31
C ARG A 300 24.53 -13.75 -9.66
N LEU A 301 24.42 -12.72 -8.85
CA LEU A 301 23.51 -11.59 -9.09
C LEU A 301 23.87 -10.85 -10.38
N SER A 302 25.17 -10.58 -10.63
CA SER A 302 25.60 -9.86 -11.84
C SER A 302 25.18 -10.59 -13.11
N LYS A 303 25.43 -11.90 -13.20
CA LYS A 303 25.02 -12.71 -14.35
C LYS A 303 23.53 -12.68 -14.62
N LYS A 304 22.72 -12.72 -13.56
CA LYS A 304 21.24 -12.64 -13.70
C LYS A 304 20.75 -11.24 -14.03
N ALA A 305 21.35 -10.20 -13.44
CA ALA A 305 20.98 -8.82 -13.73
C ALA A 305 21.34 -8.40 -15.17
N GLU A 306 22.48 -8.86 -15.69
CA GLU A 306 22.88 -8.69 -17.10
C GLU A 306 21.93 -9.43 -18.07
N ALA A 307 21.43 -10.59 -17.66
CA ALA A 307 20.53 -11.42 -18.48
C ALA A 307 19.04 -11.03 -18.35
N LEU A 308 18.70 -10.04 -17.51
CA LEU A 308 17.33 -9.61 -17.23
C LEU A 308 16.64 -9.13 -18.50
N LYS A 309 15.50 -9.73 -18.84
CA LYS A 309 14.73 -9.38 -20.02
C LYS A 309 13.84 -8.19 -19.74
N VAL A 310 14.30 -7.02 -20.17
CA VAL A 310 13.56 -5.77 -20.06
C VAL A 310 12.75 -5.53 -21.33
N GLY A 311 11.48 -5.19 -21.20
CA GLY A 311 10.61 -4.96 -22.35
C GLY A 311 9.21 -4.49 -21.97
N PRO A 312 8.33 -4.26 -22.94
CA PRO A 312 6.96 -3.79 -22.70
C PRO A 312 6.16 -4.82 -21.88
N GLY A 313 5.31 -4.34 -20.98
CA GLY A 313 4.61 -5.19 -20.00
C GLY A 313 3.66 -6.22 -20.61
N MET A 314 3.17 -5.99 -21.81
CA MET A 314 2.31 -6.94 -22.55
C MET A 314 3.09 -8.05 -23.27
N ASP A 315 4.41 -7.93 -23.41
CA ASP A 315 5.25 -9.00 -23.93
C ASP A 315 5.49 -10.07 -22.86
N LYS A 316 5.02 -11.29 -23.12
CA LYS A 316 5.15 -12.42 -22.20
C LYS A 316 6.58 -12.85 -21.92
N THR A 317 7.56 -12.40 -22.71
CA THR A 317 8.98 -12.69 -22.50
C THR A 317 9.64 -11.67 -21.59
N SER A 318 9.01 -10.53 -21.33
CA SER A 318 9.52 -9.48 -20.44
C SER A 318 9.45 -9.91 -18.97
N GLU A 319 10.56 -9.74 -18.25
CA GLU A 319 10.68 -9.96 -16.80
C GLU A 319 10.55 -8.65 -16.02
N MET A 320 10.92 -7.53 -16.65
CA MET A 320 10.83 -6.19 -16.09
C MET A 320 10.33 -5.19 -17.13
N GLY A 321 9.36 -4.36 -16.75
CA GLY A 321 8.81 -3.26 -17.56
C GLY A 321 9.59 -1.95 -17.38
N PRO A 322 9.08 -0.82 -17.97
CA PRO A 322 9.64 0.52 -17.79
C PRO A 322 9.31 1.08 -16.40
N LEU A 323 9.91 2.22 -16.06
CA LEU A 323 9.49 3.10 -14.96
C LEU A 323 8.25 3.91 -15.38
N VAL A 324 7.47 4.36 -14.40
CA VAL A 324 6.15 4.99 -14.65
C VAL A 324 6.24 6.33 -15.40
N THR A 325 7.28 7.14 -15.18
CA THR A 325 7.46 8.44 -15.84
C THR A 325 8.90 8.70 -16.26
N LYS A 326 9.06 9.62 -17.22
CA LYS A 326 10.37 10.08 -17.68
C LYS A 326 11.16 10.76 -16.56
N GLU A 327 10.49 11.59 -15.75
CA GLU A 327 11.11 12.29 -14.63
C GLU A 327 11.65 11.30 -13.61
N HIS A 328 10.93 10.21 -13.37
CA HIS A 328 11.37 9.16 -12.47
C HIS A 328 12.55 8.36 -13.05
N LEU A 329 12.55 8.10 -14.34
CA LEU A 329 13.69 7.49 -15.04
C LEU A 329 14.97 8.33 -14.85
N GLU A 330 14.88 9.64 -15.07
CA GLU A 330 16.05 10.53 -14.90
C GLU A 330 16.49 10.60 -13.44
N LYS A 331 15.57 10.61 -12.50
CA LYS A 331 15.87 10.52 -11.05
C LYS A 331 16.64 9.24 -10.71
N VAL A 332 16.19 8.09 -11.21
CA VAL A 332 16.85 6.79 -10.95
C VAL A 332 18.25 6.76 -11.57
N LYS A 333 18.42 7.24 -12.80
CA LYS A 333 19.74 7.38 -13.44
C LYS A 333 20.67 8.26 -12.60
N GLY A 334 20.18 9.39 -12.08
CA GLY A 334 20.94 10.27 -11.21
C GLY A 334 21.40 9.59 -9.91
N TYR A 335 20.61 8.67 -9.34
CA TYR A 335 21.07 7.87 -8.20
C TYR A 335 22.16 6.86 -8.58
N VAL A 336 22.15 6.32 -9.81
CA VAL A 336 23.24 5.44 -10.28
C VAL A 336 24.52 6.25 -10.44
N ASP A 337 24.45 7.47 -11.02
CA ASP A 337 25.59 8.38 -11.11
C ASP A 337 26.14 8.71 -9.71
N LEU A 338 25.27 9.10 -8.80
CA LEU A 338 25.61 9.42 -7.41
C LEU A 338 26.31 8.24 -6.70
N GLY A 339 25.84 7.00 -6.89
CA GLY A 339 26.46 5.83 -6.28
C GLY A 339 27.91 5.64 -6.73
N VAL A 340 28.19 5.90 -7.99
CA VAL A 340 29.57 5.87 -8.54
C VAL A 340 30.40 7.02 -7.93
N GLU A 341 29.85 8.23 -7.86
CA GLU A 341 30.51 9.40 -7.26
C GLU A 341 30.85 9.19 -5.77
N GLU A 342 29.94 8.54 -5.02
CA GLU A 342 30.15 8.20 -3.61
C GLU A 342 31.16 7.04 -3.41
N GLY A 343 31.64 6.43 -4.47
CA GLY A 343 32.67 5.39 -4.44
C GLY A 343 32.15 3.95 -4.31
N ALA A 344 30.86 3.72 -4.49
CA ALA A 344 30.32 2.37 -4.60
C ALA A 344 30.76 1.73 -5.93
N LYS A 345 31.00 0.42 -5.93
CA LYS A 345 31.41 -0.29 -7.14
C LYS A 345 30.19 -0.68 -7.98
N LEU A 346 29.96 0.00 -9.11
CA LEU A 346 28.94 -0.37 -10.07
C LEU A 346 29.37 -1.65 -10.80
N ILE A 347 28.66 -2.76 -10.57
CA ILE A 347 28.94 -4.08 -11.13
C ILE A 347 28.16 -4.28 -12.43
N VAL A 348 26.86 -3.89 -12.43
CA VAL A 348 26.00 -3.94 -13.63
C VAL A 348 25.39 -2.56 -13.82
N ASP A 349 25.53 -2.02 -15.02
CA ASP A 349 25.01 -0.71 -15.42
C ASP A 349 23.87 -0.86 -16.42
N GLY A 350 22.64 -0.67 -15.96
CA GLY A 350 21.43 -0.76 -16.78
C GLY A 350 21.01 0.54 -17.48
N ARG A 351 21.74 1.67 -17.31
CA ARG A 351 21.31 3.01 -17.80
C ARG A 351 21.20 3.12 -19.32
N ASN A 352 21.96 2.33 -20.07
CA ASN A 352 22.10 2.48 -21.52
C ASN A 352 21.34 1.42 -22.34
N ILE A 353 20.31 0.82 -21.75
CA ILE A 353 19.47 -0.15 -22.47
C ILE A 353 18.77 0.54 -23.66
N LYS A 354 18.73 -0.12 -24.81
CA LYS A 354 17.98 0.33 -26.01
C LYS A 354 17.08 -0.79 -26.46
N LEU A 355 15.80 -0.48 -26.60
CA LEU A 355 14.79 -1.42 -27.07
C LEU A 355 14.26 -0.94 -28.43
N GLN A 356 14.46 -1.76 -29.47
CA GLN A 356 14.01 -1.46 -30.83
C GLN A 356 12.47 -1.32 -30.87
N GLY A 357 11.99 -0.19 -31.38
CA GLY A 357 10.57 0.14 -31.45
C GLY A 357 9.98 0.75 -30.17
N TYR A 358 10.81 0.94 -29.14
CA TYR A 358 10.44 1.53 -27.85
C TYR A 358 11.44 2.59 -27.37
N GLU A 359 12.05 3.30 -28.30
CA GLU A 359 13.16 4.25 -28.05
C GLU A 359 12.76 5.41 -27.15
N ASN A 360 11.47 5.76 -27.12
CA ASN A 360 10.92 6.82 -26.27
C ASN A 360 10.35 6.29 -24.94
N GLY A 361 10.32 4.98 -24.72
CA GLY A 361 9.85 4.37 -23.48
C GLY A 361 10.78 4.65 -22.29
N PHE A 362 10.25 4.58 -21.10
CA PHE A 362 10.97 4.96 -19.88
C PHE A 362 11.75 3.77 -19.28
N PHE A 363 12.48 3.06 -20.13
CA PHE A 363 13.20 1.86 -19.76
C PHE A 363 14.57 2.12 -19.14
N ILE A 364 14.91 1.32 -18.15
CA ILE A 364 16.24 1.18 -17.58
C ILE A 364 16.45 -0.30 -17.24
N GLY A 365 17.65 -0.82 -17.42
CA GLY A 365 18.03 -2.17 -17.00
C GLY A 365 18.27 -2.29 -15.50
N GLY A 366 18.47 -3.51 -15.02
CA GLY A 366 18.87 -3.73 -13.63
C GLY A 366 20.25 -3.16 -13.34
N CYS A 367 20.39 -2.37 -12.27
CA CYS A 367 21.66 -1.86 -11.78
C CYS A 367 22.06 -2.58 -10.51
N LEU A 368 23.34 -2.95 -10.39
CA LEU A 368 23.90 -3.65 -9.24
C LEU A 368 25.14 -2.93 -8.74
N PHE A 369 25.11 -2.50 -7.47
CA PHE A 369 26.27 -1.97 -6.76
C PHE A 369 26.81 -2.94 -5.73
N ASP A 370 28.12 -2.97 -5.56
CA ASP A 370 28.82 -3.67 -4.48
C ASP A 370 29.66 -2.68 -3.65
N HIS A 371 30.07 -3.11 -2.47
CA HIS A 371 30.84 -2.30 -1.52
C HIS A 371 30.16 -0.99 -1.12
N VAL A 372 28.82 -0.97 -1.12
CA VAL A 372 28.05 0.16 -0.65
C VAL A 372 28.26 0.34 0.87
N GLN A 373 28.41 1.59 1.32
CA GLN A 373 28.61 1.94 2.73
C GLN A 373 27.37 2.59 3.31
N LYS A 374 27.20 2.48 4.64
CA LYS A 374 26.01 2.99 5.36
C LYS A 374 25.82 4.51 5.32
N ASP A 375 26.85 5.26 5.03
CA ASP A 375 26.86 6.73 4.92
C ASP A 375 26.51 7.24 3.51
N MET A 376 26.55 6.41 2.49
CA MET A 376 26.18 6.74 1.13
C MET A 376 24.68 7.05 0.99
N ARG A 377 24.32 8.00 0.15
CA ARG A 377 22.93 8.38 -0.11
C ARG A 377 22.16 7.28 -0.82
N ILE A 378 22.83 6.53 -1.72
CA ILE A 378 22.20 5.36 -2.39
C ILE A 378 21.80 4.28 -1.38
N TYR A 379 22.39 4.23 -0.18
CA TYR A 379 21.96 3.36 0.92
C TYR A 379 20.86 4.02 1.76
N LYS A 380 21.00 5.28 2.12
CA LYS A 380 20.07 5.97 3.04
C LYS A 380 18.73 6.28 2.41
N GLU A 381 18.71 6.68 1.14
CA GLU A 381 17.54 7.22 0.47
C GLU A 381 16.79 6.15 -0.32
N GLU A 382 15.47 6.27 -0.40
CA GLU A 382 14.63 5.42 -1.23
C GLU A 382 14.75 5.82 -2.69
N ILE A 383 15.33 4.94 -3.52
CA ILE A 383 15.52 5.18 -4.97
C ILE A 383 14.21 4.94 -5.72
N PHE A 384 13.50 3.89 -5.37
CA PHE A 384 12.26 3.43 -5.99
C PHE A 384 12.43 3.06 -7.47
N GLY A 385 13.52 2.38 -7.78
CA GLY A 385 13.94 1.97 -9.12
C GLY A 385 14.74 0.65 -9.08
N PRO A 386 15.11 0.08 -10.24
CA PRO A 386 15.76 -1.22 -10.32
C PRO A 386 17.28 -1.13 -9.98
N VAL A 387 17.57 -0.68 -8.76
CA VAL A 387 18.93 -0.48 -8.25
C VAL A 387 19.10 -1.29 -6.96
N LEU A 388 19.91 -2.35 -7.03
CA LEU A 388 20.25 -3.20 -5.89
C LEU A 388 21.63 -2.84 -5.36
N SER A 389 21.72 -2.56 -4.06
CA SER A 389 22.96 -2.25 -3.34
C SER A 389 23.39 -3.44 -2.50
N VAL A 390 24.66 -3.87 -2.59
CA VAL A 390 25.23 -4.92 -1.74
C VAL A 390 26.12 -4.27 -0.68
N ILE A 391 25.79 -4.53 0.59
CA ILE A 391 26.60 -4.19 1.76
C ILE A 391 27.19 -5.46 2.33
N ARG A 392 28.47 -5.42 2.71
CA ARG A 392 29.19 -6.53 3.30
C ARG A 392 29.40 -6.28 4.79
N VAL A 393 29.04 -7.25 5.62
CA VAL A 393 29.24 -7.24 7.09
C VAL A 393 29.91 -8.52 7.54
N LYS A 394 30.58 -8.48 8.68
CA LYS A 394 31.33 -9.67 9.17
C LYS A 394 30.43 -10.65 9.90
N THR A 395 29.47 -10.16 10.67
CA THR A 395 28.67 -11.02 11.58
C THR A 395 27.17 -10.74 11.44
N PHE A 396 26.38 -11.66 11.97
CA PHE A 396 24.94 -11.56 12.10
C PHE A 396 24.51 -10.31 12.93
N GLU A 397 25.27 -10.03 14.01
CA GLU A 397 25.03 -8.88 14.90
C GLU A 397 25.25 -7.55 14.17
N GLU A 398 26.29 -7.48 13.34
CA GLU A 398 26.53 -6.31 12.49
C GLU A 398 25.39 -6.09 11.50
N ALA A 399 24.88 -7.16 10.85
CA ALA A 399 23.75 -7.09 9.96
C ALA A 399 22.47 -6.58 10.68
N THR A 400 22.18 -7.16 11.85
CA THR A 400 21.02 -6.78 12.67
C THR A 400 21.13 -5.32 13.12
N LYS A 401 22.33 -4.88 13.57
CA LYS A 401 22.58 -3.50 13.98
C LYS A 401 22.42 -2.54 12.81
N LEU A 402 22.99 -2.84 11.63
CA LEU A 402 22.89 -2.02 10.44
C LEU A 402 21.43 -1.71 10.10
N ILE A 403 20.56 -2.71 10.13
CA ILE A 403 19.13 -2.58 9.83
C ILE A 403 18.39 -1.83 10.94
N ASN A 404 18.71 -2.12 12.21
CA ASN A 404 18.08 -1.46 13.34
C ASN A 404 18.44 0.03 13.43
N ASP A 405 19.63 0.43 12.99
CA ASP A 405 20.08 1.82 12.97
C ASP A 405 19.45 2.61 11.79
N HIS A 406 18.88 1.94 10.78
CA HIS A 406 18.26 2.63 9.64
C HIS A 406 16.98 3.35 10.03
N GLU A 407 16.70 4.50 9.39
CA GLU A 407 15.51 5.32 9.68
C GLU A 407 14.18 4.69 9.24
N TYR A 408 14.22 3.75 8.28
CA TYR A 408 13.06 3.00 7.79
C TYR A 408 12.95 1.63 8.46
N GLY A 409 11.72 1.14 8.57
CA GLY A 409 11.43 -0.17 9.16
C GLY A 409 10.18 -0.81 8.55
N ASN A 410 10.06 -0.80 7.20
CA ASN A 410 8.91 -1.37 6.52
C ASN A 410 8.98 -2.90 6.43
N GLY A 411 9.95 -3.43 5.69
CA GLY A 411 10.14 -4.85 5.50
C GLY A 411 11.60 -5.26 5.56
N VAL A 412 11.85 -6.51 5.95
CA VAL A 412 13.18 -7.11 5.97
C VAL A 412 13.06 -8.60 5.74
N SER A 413 14.09 -9.21 5.16
CA SER A 413 14.17 -10.67 5.00
C SER A 413 15.51 -11.20 5.42
N ILE A 414 15.54 -12.46 5.85
CA ILE A 414 16.77 -13.22 6.10
C ILE A 414 16.71 -14.55 5.39
N TYR A 415 17.79 -14.93 4.71
CA TYR A 415 18.00 -16.24 4.15
C TYR A 415 19.05 -17.00 4.95
N THR A 416 18.65 -18.06 5.62
CA THR A 416 19.47 -18.93 6.48
C THR A 416 18.84 -20.31 6.61
N ARG A 417 19.64 -21.32 6.90
CA ARG A 417 19.19 -22.65 7.32
C ARG A 417 19.28 -22.85 8.84
N ASP A 418 19.84 -21.88 9.54
CA ASP A 418 19.97 -21.91 11.00
C ASP A 418 18.70 -21.38 11.67
N GLY A 419 18.00 -22.25 12.41
CA GLY A 419 16.77 -21.92 13.11
C GLY A 419 16.95 -20.92 14.25
N ASP A 420 18.11 -20.94 14.94
CA ASP A 420 18.41 -19.98 16.00
C ASP A 420 18.63 -18.58 15.44
N ALA A 421 19.43 -18.47 14.39
CA ALA A 421 19.62 -17.19 13.68
C ALA A 421 18.29 -16.63 13.17
N ALA A 422 17.43 -17.45 12.55
CA ALA A 422 16.12 -17.04 12.04
C ALA A 422 15.20 -16.50 13.16
N ARG A 423 15.09 -17.25 14.27
CA ARG A 423 14.26 -16.88 15.42
C ARG A 423 14.80 -15.62 16.12
N THR A 424 16.10 -15.56 16.33
CA THR A 424 16.76 -14.40 16.96
C THR A 424 16.61 -13.16 16.11
N PHE A 425 16.74 -13.27 14.78
CA PHE A 425 16.50 -12.17 13.85
C PHE A 425 15.07 -11.65 13.98
N ALA A 426 14.06 -12.51 13.84
CA ALA A 426 12.66 -12.11 13.94
C ALA A 426 12.31 -11.42 15.27
N SER A 427 12.98 -11.81 16.36
CA SER A 427 12.76 -11.23 17.69
C SER A 427 13.46 -9.88 17.92
N LYS A 428 14.66 -9.70 17.34
CA LYS A 428 15.49 -8.51 17.62
C LYS A 428 15.38 -7.39 16.60
N ILE A 429 14.89 -7.70 15.40
CA ILE A 429 14.85 -6.72 14.33
C ILE A 429 13.72 -5.69 14.55
N GLN A 430 14.03 -4.40 14.37
CA GLN A 430 13.07 -3.29 14.55
C GLN A 430 12.44 -2.87 13.23
N VAL A 431 11.69 -3.80 12.64
CA VAL A 431 11.02 -3.65 11.35
C VAL A 431 9.62 -4.26 11.44
N GLY A 432 8.65 -3.68 10.76
CA GLY A 432 7.24 -4.05 10.89
C GLY A 432 6.90 -5.42 10.26
N MET A 433 7.57 -5.82 9.18
CA MET A 433 7.31 -7.08 8.47
C MET A 433 8.61 -7.84 8.24
N VAL A 434 8.66 -9.11 8.66
CA VAL A 434 9.88 -9.93 8.64
C VAL A 434 9.63 -11.20 7.84
N GLY A 435 10.51 -11.48 6.87
CA GLY A 435 10.52 -12.71 6.08
C GLY A 435 11.68 -13.64 6.49
N ILE A 436 11.39 -14.91 6.67
CA ILE A 436 12.40 -15.96 6.85
C ILE A 436 12.34 -16.83 5.62
N ASN A 437 13.39 -16.79 4.80
CA ASN A 437 13.46 -17.44 3.48
C ASN A 437 12.31 -17.05 2.54
N VAL A 438 11.73 -15.87 2.75
CA VAL A 438 10.70 -15.24 1.91
C VAL A 438 11.21 -13.85 1.51
N PRO A 439 11.39 -13.56 0.21
CA PRO A 439 12.06 -12.32 -0.22
C PRO A 439 11.22 -11.06 -0.01
N ILE A 440 9.89 -11.17 -0.11
CA ILE A 440 8.95 -10.05 0.08
C ILE A 440 7.87 -10.47 1.08
N PRO A 441 8.03 -10.12 2.38
CA PRO A 441 7.15 -10.59 3.44
C PRO A 441 5.84 -9.79 3.55
N VAL A 442 5.11 -9.64 2.42
CA VAL A 442 3.78 -9.03 2.44
C VAL A 442 2.79 -9.97 3.11
N PRO A 443 2.13 -9.58 4.20
CA PRO A 443 1.21 -10.44 4.91
C PRO A 443 -0.05 -10.73 4.09
N MET A 444 -0.71 -11.86 4.41
CA MET A 444 -2.04 -12.18 3.89
C MET A 444 -3.08 -11.21 4.43
N ALA A 445 -4.20 -11.05 3.74
CA ALA A 445 -5.21 -10.00 4.03
C ALA A 445 -5.76 -10.00 5.48
N PHE A 446 -5.73 -11.14 6.17
CA PHE A 446 -6.19 -11.27 7.57
C PHE A 446 -5.10 -10.95 8.61
N HIS A 447 -3.84 -10.72 8.18
CA HIS A 447 -2.80 -10.06 8.96
C HIS A 447 -2.63 -8.63 8.46
N SER A 448 -2.17 -7.72 9.34
CA SER A 448 -2.05 -6.31 8.99
C SER A 448 -0.71 -5.99 8.33
N PHE A 449 -0.75 -5.16 7.28
CA PHE A 449 0.41 -4.59 6.61
C PHE A 449 0.79 -3.27 7.29
N GLY A 450 2.00 -3.19 7.83
CA GLY A 450 2.45 -1.96 8.48
C GLY A 450 3.95 -1.91 8.69
N GLY A 451 4.49 -0.70 8.73
CA GLY A 451 5.88 -0.40 8.99
C GLY A 451 6.13 0.08 10.41
N TRP A 452 7.39 0.15 10.78
CA TRP A 452 7.88 0.82 11.99
C TRP A 452 8.67 2.06 11.59
N LYS A 453 9.11 2.84 12.57
CA LYS A 453 9.94 4.04 12.38
C LYS A 453 9.28 5.01 11.37
N ARG A 454 10.07 5.55 10.41
CA ARG A 454 9.55 6.49 9.41
C ARG A 454 8.81 5.85 8.23
N SER A 455 8.65 4.52 8.24
CA SER A 455 7.83 3.83 7.26
C SER A 455 6.33 3.84 7.60
N LEU A 456 5.93 4.24 8.81
CA LEU A 456 4.54 4.42 9.23
C LEU A 456 4.43 5.60 10.19
N PHE A 457 3.55 6.54 9.89
CA PHE A 457 3.11 7.62 10.78
C PHE A 457 1.67 7.32 11.23
N GLY A 458 1.44 7.34 12.55
CA GLY A 458 0.26 6.80 13.21
C GLY A 458 0.49 5.33 13.63
N ASP A 459 -0.40 4.80 14.48
CA ASP A 459 -0.21 3.48 15.10
C ASP A 459 -1.03 2.36 14.43
N SER A 460 -1.84 2.69 13.42
CA SER A 460 -2.73 1.74 12.76
C SER A 460 -2.13 1.24 11.44
N ALA A 461 -1.98 -0.08 11.33
CA ALA A 461 -1.57 -0.74 10.09
C ALA A 461 -2.76 -0.94 9.13
N MET A 462 -2.46 -1.26 7.85
CA MET A 462 -3.45 -1.51 6.80
C MET A 462 -4.09 -2.89 6.96
N HIS A 463 -5.34 -3.01 6.55
CA HIS A 463 -6.17 -4.21 6.50
C HIS A 463 -6.10 -5.13 7.75
N GLY A 464 -6.58 -6.36 7.68
CA GLY A 464 -6.66 -7.25 8.83
C GLY A 464 -7.49 -6.65 9.99
N ALA A 465 -7.22 -7.08 11.20
CA ALA A 465 -7.90 -6.60 12.41
C ALA A 465 -7.65 -5.09 12.66
N GLU A 466 -6.45 -4.60 12.34
CA GLU A 466 -6.12 -3.18 12.47
C GLU A 466 -6.93 -2.30 11.51
N GLY A 467 -7.19 -2.77 10.29
CA GLY A 467 -8.07 -2.07 9.35
C GLY A 467 -9.50 -1.91 9.88
N ILE A 468 -10.05 -2.95 10.53
CA ILE A 468 -11.37 -2.86 11.20
C ILE A 468 -11.36 -1.82 12.32
N LYS A 469 -10.32 -1.82 13.15
CA LYS A 469 -10.15 -0.83 14.24
C LYS A 469 -10.02 0.59 13.67
N PHE A 470 -9.24 0.72 12.60
CA PHE A 470 -9.01 2.02 11.96
C PHE A 470 -10.30 2.66 11.46
N TYR A 471 -11.19 1.90 10.82
CA TYR A 471 -12.42 2.41 10.23
C TYR A 471 -13.64 2.39 11.17
N THR A 472 -13.46 2.06 12.45
CA THR A 472 -14.56 2.00 13.42
C THR A 472 -14.23 2.66 14.75
N LYS A 473 -15.26 3.08 15.48
CA LYS A 473 -15.18 3.50 16.89
C LYS A 473 -15.80 2.43 17.77
N LEU A 474 -15.12 2.12 18.86
CA LEU A 474 -15.67 1.28 19.92
C LEU A 474 -16.64 2.10 20.78
N LYS A 475 -17.83 1.55 21.03
CA LYS A 475 -18.79 2.07 22.00
C LYS A 475 -19.03 1.00 23.05
N THR A 476 -18.90 1.36 24.32
CA THR A 476 -19.24 0.50 25.44
C THR A 476 -20.58 0.94 26.01
N VAL A 477 -21.48 -0.02 26.25
CA VAL A 477 -22.79 0.20 26.83
C VAL A 477 -22.83 -0.57 28.15
N THR A 478 -23.24 0.11 29.20
CA THR A 478 -23.49 -0.50 30.51
C THR A 478 -24.98 -0.34 30.80
N SER A 479 -25.66 -1.43 31.11
CA SER A 479 -27.09 -1.45 31.35
C SER A 479 -27.42 -2.09 32.69
N ARG A 480 -28.21 -1.40 33.45
CA ARG A 480 -28.90 -2.02 34.58
C ARG A 480 -30.30 -2.39 34.13
N TRP A 481 -30.62 -3.67 34.22
CA TRP A 481 -31.95 -4.16 33.86
C TRP A 481 -32.94 -3.83 34.95
N PRO A 482 -34.11 -3.24 34.63
CA PRO A 482 -35.13 -2.96 35.61
C PRO A 482 -35.60 -4.26 36.32
N SER A 483 -35.63 -4.21 37.61
CA SER A 483 -36.16 -5.32 38.44
C SER A 483 -37.68 -5.25 38.63
N GLY A 484 -38.35 -4.40 37.89
CA GLY A 484 -39.80 -4.17 37.96
C GLY A 484 -40.23 -3.68 39.32
N ILE A 485 -41.41 -4.09 39.78
CA ILE A 485 -42.06 -3.67 41.04
C ILE A 485 -41.26 -4.00 42.32
N ARG A 486 -40.10 -4.75 42.16
CA ARG A 486 -39.29 -5.24 43.29
C ARG A 486 -38.14 -4.32 43.69
N SER A 487 -37.89 -3.21 42.97
CA SER A 487 -36.71 -2.37 43.22
C SER A 487 -37.03 -1.21 44.18
N ASN A 488 -36.23 -1.10 45.23
CA ASN A 488 -36.13 0.11 46.04
C ASN A 488 -35.15 1.09 45.42
N PRO A 489 -35.22 2.41 45.69
CA PRO A 489 -34.24 3.37 45.22
C PRO A 489 -32.82 3.00 45.70
N GLU A 490 -31.86 2.89 44.78
CA GLU A 490 -30.43 2.73 45.09
C GLU A 490 -29.70 4.04 44.83
N PHE A 491 -29.07 4.57 45.87
CA PHE A 491 -28.30 5.82 45.81
C PHE A 491 -26.78 5.58 45.69
N VAL A 492 -26.36 4.36 45.50
CA VAL A 492 -24.95 3.97 45.43
C VAL A 492 -24.68 3.35 44.05
N MET A 493 -23.54 3.71 43.44
CA MET A 493 -23.14 3.09 42.19
C MET A 493 -23.02 1.57 42.33
N PRO A 494 -23.46 0.76 41.33
CA PRO A 494 -23.29 -0.69 41.35
C PRO A 494 -21.83 -1.06 41.46
N THR A 495 -21.49 -1.86 42.46
CA THR A 495 -20.16 -2.41 42.66
C THR A 495 -20.23 -3.92 42.77
N MET A 496 -19.12 -4.59 42.53
CA MET A 496 -18.97 -6.00 42.89
C MET A 496 -18.98 -6.10 44.43
N LYS A 497 -19.98 -6.82 44.95
CA LYS A 497 -20.01 -7.25 46.38
C LYS A 497 -19.77 -8.72 46.44
#